data_1bb9ea3b6a9e43e42ac55b92bcafe2c1
#
_entry.id   1bb9ea3b6a9e43e42ac55b92bcafe2c1
#
_cell.length_a   1.000
_cell.length_b   1.000
_cell.length_c   1.000
_cell.angle_alpha   90.00
_cell.angle_beta   90.00
_cell.angle_gamma   90.00
#
_symmetry.space_group_name_H-M   'P 1'
#
loop_
_entity.id
_entity.type
_entity.pdbx_description
1 polymer ?
#
loop_
_entity_poly.entity_id
_entity_poly.type
_entity_poly.pdbx_seq_one_letter_code
_entity_poly.pdbx_strand_id
1 'polypeptide(L)'
;MRPLAAWGRFVYRRRWLVLLVSLLAVGASIASLLAGGDLRDVEFRDTESGRASQLLRDELPRPSGAPAVATSSFVLIFASNEALDASDPRFIAAMNAALDPLRADSRVVSVVTPDAVPPQQAAGLRSKDGKRALASVTVQGGTNAAGQFFAALRALVRSDSVDVLATGNVPLNHDIDTALEADLQRAELVSLPVAFLLLLIVFGSAAASLVTLGVGVVVILGGIGGTFALARSTDVSQYALNIVTLIGLGVAIDYSLFIVSRFREELAHGANVEDAIAIALATAGRAIVFSGITVAIGLAGMLFYPGTFLVSLGLSGSIVVAISVLYALTFLPALLAILGPRVGAWRLPFTGRPSRRRLWHGIATQVMRRPVPVLLATVAFIALAASPFLGLRLASADATVLPPALESRRGYDVLVGEFPGQDQSGVTVVARFPDDPLSTAHRAAVEDLRTRIAALPNVSRADISPTSGPHVAVLTVRTPRTAQSDDARDLVRAIRQQPVAGGEVLVTGGTAFDVDGIQYLLERTPVAIGFVMLTTVLALFLLLGSVVLPLKAILMNVLSVSASFGALVWIIQQGHLANVLNFTPQSI
;
A
#
# COMPACT_ATOMS: atom_id res chain seq x y z
N MET A 1 -18.66 4.66 34.87
CA MET A 1 -19.10 6.07 34.72
C MET A 1 -18.32 7.05 35.59
N ARG A 2 -18.13 6.77 36.92
CA ARG A 2 -17.42 7.70 37.83
C ARG A 2 -16.00 8.11 37.41
N PRO A 3 -15.10 7.22 36.89
CA PRO A 3 -13.72 7.65 36.56
C PRO A 3 -13.62 8.62 35.39
N LEU A 4 -14.37 8.41 34.31
CA LEU A 4 -14.35 9.32 33.16
C LEU A 4 -15.03 10.66 33.46
N ALA A 5 -16.07 10.69 34.30
CA ALA A 5 -16.63 11.95 34.79
C ALA A 5 -15.63 12.74 35.64
N ALA A 6 -14.91 12.06 36.54
CA ALA A 6 -13.85 12.68 37.35
C ALA A 6 -12.70 13.21 36.43
N TRP A 7 -12.32 12.45 35.41
CA TRP A 7 -11.37 12.87 34.38
C TRP A 7 -11.84 14.13 33.65
N GLY A 8 -13.11 14.19 33.25
CA GLY A 8 -13.72 15.35 32.62
C GLY A 8 -13.61 16.62 33.46
N ARG A 9 -13.91 16.50 34.77
CA ARG A 9 -13.74 17.63 35.70
C ARG A 9 -12.29 18.03 35.89
N PHE A 10 -11.36 17.07 35.92
CA PHE A 10 -9.93 17.34 35.95
C PHE A 10 -9.48 18.11 34.72
N VAL A 11 -9.86 17.65 33.52
CA VAL A 11 -9.54 18.33 32.24
C VAL A 11 -10.12 19.75 32.21
N TYR A 12 -11.35 19.95 32.66
CA TYR A 12 -11.95 21.28 32.75
C TYR A 12 -11.16 22.22 33.66
N ARG A 13 -10.81 21.77 34.88
CA ARG A 13 -10.09 22.58 35.87
C ARG A 13 -8.65 22.87 35.46
N ARG A 14 -8.01 21.93 34.75
CA ARG A 14 -6.62 22.05 34.29
C ARG A 14 -6.52 22.24 32.75
N ARG A 15 -7.57 22.80 32.12
CA ARG A 15 -7.68 22.93 30.66
C ARG A 15 -6.46 23.51 29.96
N TRP A 16 -5.85 24.56 30.53
CA TRP A 16 -4.66 25.17 29.96
C TRP A 16 -3.43 24.27 30.01
N LEU A 17 -3.27 23.56 31.13
CA LEU A 17 -2.18 22.57 31.26
C LEU A 17 -2.37 21.39 30.30
N VAL A 18 -3.58 20.88 30.17
CA VAL A 18 -3.90 19.77 29.24
C VAL A 18 -3.66 20.22 27.79
N LEU A 19 -4.06 21.43 27.43
CA LEU A 19 -3.77 21.98 26.10
C LEU A 19 -2.27 22.15 25.85
N LEU A 20 -1.55 22.71 26.84
CA LEU A 20 -0.10 22.88 26.73
C LEU A 20 0.61 21.53 26.51
N VAL A 21 0.27 20.52 27.33
CA VAL A 21 0.83 19.16 27.20
C VAL A 21 0.48 18.55 25.84
N SER A 22 -0.76 18.70 25.39
CA SER A 22 -1.19 18.20 24.08
C SER A 22 -0.45 18.89 22.93
N LEU A 23 -0.25 20.21 23.00
CA LEU A 23 0.50 20.96 22.00
C LEU A 23 2.00 20.62 22.03
N LEU A 24 2.57 20.38 23.21
CA LEU A 24 3.95 19.90 23.33
C LEU A 24 4.09 18.49 22.71
N ALA A 25 3.10 17.61 22.88
CA ALA A 25 3.08 16.30 22.24
C ALA A 25 3.00 16.41 20.71
N VAL A 26 2.20 17.35 20.18
CA VAL A 26 2.18 17.66 18.73
C VAL A 26 3.53 18.23 18.28
N GLY A 27 4.13 19.13 19.04
CA GLY A 27 5.47 19.67 18.76
C GLY A 27 6.54 18.57 18.73
N ALA A 28 6.48 17.62 19.67
CA ALA A 28 7.36 16.44 19.67
C ALA A 28 7.12 15.54 18.45
N SER A 29 5.86 15.38 18.01
CA SER A 29 5.51 14.64 16.80
C SER A 29 6.06 15.31 15.54
N ILE A 30 5.97 16.64 15.45
CA ILE A 30 6.56 17.41 14.35
C ILE A 30 8.09 17.33 14.40
N ALA A 31 8.70 17.41 15.57
CA ALA A 31 10.14 17.22 15.73
C ALA A 31 10.58 15.80 15.31
N SER A 32 9.78 14.78 15.62
CA SER A 32 10.02 13.41 15.15
C SER A 32 9.96 13.29 13.62
N LEU A 33 9.01 13.97 12.99
CA LEU A 33 8.91 14.05 11.53
C LEU A 33 10.14 14.75 10.92
N LEU A 34 10.54 15.91 11.46
CA LEU A 34 11.69 16.67 10.96
C LEU A 34 13.03 15.96 11.19
N ALA A 35 13.15 15.17 12.25
CA ALA A 35 14.33 14.34 12.50
C ALA A 35 14.45 13.17 11.55
N GLY A 36 13.40 12.87 10.77
CA GLY A 36 13.36 11.80 9.79
C GLY A 36 13.29 10.40 10.40
N GLY A 37 13.22 9.43 9.54
CA GLY A 37 13.30 8.00 9.80
C GLY A 37 13.29 7.31 8.44
N ASP A 38 14.04 6.22 8.30
CA ASP A 38 14.09 5.50 7.04
C ASP A 38 12.82 4.66 6.89
N LEU A 39 11.91 5.14 6.04
CA LEU A 39 10.81 4.31 5.56
C LEU A 39 11.37 3.35 4.51
N ARG A 40 11.26 2.05 4.75
CA ARG A 40 11.91 1.01 3.94
C ARG A 40 10.87 0.14 3.25
N ASP A 41 11.29 -0.44 2.12
CA ASP A 41 10.56 -1.58 1.59
C ASP A 41 10.70 -2.78 2.51
N VAL A 42 9.56 -3.31 2.90
CA VAL A 42 9.49 -4.57 3.63
C VAL A 42 9.14 -5.66 2.63
N GLU A 43 10.17 -6.33 2.11
CA GLU A 43 10.01 -7.49 1.23
C GLU A 43 9.65 -8.74 2.04
N PHE A 44 8.98 -9.71 1.38
CA PHE A 44 8.69 -11.05 1.93
C PHE A 44 9.99 -11.85 2.08
N ARG A 45 10.75 -11.65 3.16
CA ARG A 45 12.07 -12.27 3.35
C ARG A 45 12.00 -13.77 3.68
N ASP A 46 10.94 -14.19 4.37
CA ASP A 46 10.79 -15.56 4.87
C ASP A 46 10.18 -16.53 3.85
N THR A 47 9.93 -16.08 2.61
CA THR A 47 9.43 -16.91 1.53
C THR A 47 10.56 -17.63 0.80
N GLU A 48 10.24 -18.66 0.02
CA GLU A 48 11.23 -19.37 -0.80
C GLU A 48 11.90 -18.42 -1.80
N SER A 49 11.10 -17.61 -2.52
CA SER A 49 11.61 -16.62 -3.47
C SER A 49 12.49 -15.55 -2.80
N GLY A 50 12.14 -15.15 -1.57
CA GLY A 50 12.95 -14.24 -0.75
C GLY A 50 14.30 -14.85 -0.39
N ARG A 51 14.32 -16.11 0.10
CA ARG A 51 15.55 -16.86 0.40
C ARG A 51 16.43 -17.06 -0.83
N ALA A 52 15.82 -17.44 -1.97
CA ALA A 52 16.55 -17.59 -3.22
C ALA A 52 17.19 -16.27 -3.68
N SER A 53 16.46 -15.15 -3.58
CA SER A 53 16.99 -13.82 -3.90
C SER A 53 18.12 -13.41 -2.96
N GLN A 54 18.04 -13.75 -1.67
CA GLN A 54 19.11 -13.49 -0.72
C GLN A 54 20.37 -14.31 -1.04
N LEU A 55 20.21 -15.61 -1.34
CA LEU A 55 21.31 -16.47 -1.77
C LEU A 55 22.02 -15.92 -3.02
N LEU A 56 21.25 -15.44 -4.01
CA LEU A 56 21.84 -14.80 -5.18
C LEU A 56 22.65 -13.54 -4.84
N ARG A 57 22.18 -12.73 -3.91
CA ARG A 57 22.91 -11.52 -3.46
C ARG A 57 24.19 -11.86 -2.71
N ASP A 58 24.17 -12.93 -1.93
CA ASP A 58 25.29 -13.32 -1.05
C ASP A 58 26.36 -14.12 -1.80
N GLU A 59 25.96 -15.00 -2.72
CA GLU A 59 26.83 -15.97 -3.36
C GLU A 59 27.32 -15.58 -4.76
N LEU A 60 26.55 -14.76 -5.51
CA LEU A 60 27.00 -14.38 -6.84
C LEU A 60 28.19 -13.40 -6.76
N PRO A 61 29.23 -13.62 -7.59
CA PRO A 61 30.37 -12.71 -7.66
C PRO A 61 29.89 -11.32 -8.09
N ARG A 62 30.22 -10.32 -7.31
CA ARG A 62 29.96 -8.93 -7.68
C ARG A 62 30.93 -8.52 -8.79
N PRO A 63 30.49 -7.77 -9.80
CA PRO A 63 31.40 -7.21 -10.78
C PRO A 63 32.54 -6.47 -10.09
N SER A 64 33.77 -6.66 -10.58
CA SER A 64 34.96 -5.98 -10.03
C SER A 64 34.75 -4.47 -10.05
N GLY A 65 34.79 -3.82 -8.88
CA GLY A 65 34.50 -2.40 -8.73
C GLY A 65 33.04 -2.04 -8.45
N ALA A 66 32.12 -3.02 -8.36
CA ALA A 66 30.76 -2.73 -7.92
C ALA A 66 30.73 -2.26 -6.46
N PRO A 67 30.00 -1.20 -6.12
CA PRO A 67 29.87 -0.72 -4.75
C PRO A 67 29.27 -1.81 -3.86
N ALA A 68 29.66 -1.83 -2.59
CA ALA A 68 29.12 -2.73 -1.57
C ALA A 68 27.62 -2.46 -1.23
N VAL A 69 27.01 -1.54 -1.94
CA VAL A 69 25.62 -1.08 -1.77
C VAL A 69 24.72 -1.86 -2.72
N ALA A 70 23.49 -2.11 -2.30
CA ALA A 70 22.44 -2.66 -3.17
C ALA A 70 22.37 -1.85 -4.48
N THR A 71 22.11 -2.51 -5.61
CA THR A 71 21.95 -1.85 -6.90
C THR A 71 20.58 -2.21 -7.50
N SER A 72 20.06 -1.31 -8.31
CA SER A 72 18.85 -1.54 -9.11
C SER A 72 19.10 -1.07 -10.55
N SER A 73 18.26 -1.51 -11.47
CA SER A 73 18.41 -1.16 -12.87
C SER A 73 17.12 -0.67 -13.49
N PHE A 74 17.25 0.16 -14.52
CA PHE A 74 16.17 0.58 -15.39
C PHE A 74 16.64 0.65 -16.83
N VAL A 75 15.71 0.82 -17.75
CA VAL A 75 15.98 0.82 -19.18
C VAL A 75 15.57 2.16 -19.77
N LEU A 76 16.42 2.71 -20.62
CA LEU A 76 16.14 3.84 -21.48
C LEU A 76 15.98 3.35 -22.93
N ILE A 77 14.87 3.69 -23.56
CA ILE A 77 14.56 3.35 -24.96
C ILE A 77 14.75 4.60 -25.79
N PHE A 78 15.61 4.53 -26.78
CA PHE A 78 15.93 5.61 -27.70
C PHE A 78 15.28 5.36 -29.06
N ALA A 79 14.72 6.41 -29.67
CA ALA A 79 14.21 6.43 -31.02
C ALA A 79 14.72 7.68 -31.73
N SER A 80 15.10 7.58 -33.01
CA SER A 80 15.55 8.75 -33.81
C SER A 80 14.36 9.58 -34.26
N ASN A 81 14.46 10.90 -34.11
CA ASN A 81 13.51 11.86 -34.71
C ASN A 81 13.59 11.93 -36.22
N GLU A 82 14.74 11.52 -36.83
CA GLU A 82 14.99 11.44 -38.25
C GLU A 82 14.69 10.06 -38.85
N ALA A 83 14.06 9.14 -38.09
CA ALA A 83 13.77 7.75 -38.48
C ALA A 83 15.01 6.94 -38.92
N LEU A 84 16.19 7.26 -38.34
CA LEU A 84 17.42 6.51 -38.54
C LEU A 84 17.33 5.12 -37.90
N ASP A 85 18.05 4.16 -38.50
CA ASP A 85 18.22 2.85 -37.90
C ASP A 85 19.08 2.92 -36.62
N ALA A 86 18.80 2.06 -35.65
CA ALA A 86 19.56 1.97 -34.39
C ALA A 86 21.03 1.52 -34.58
N SER A 87 21.42 1.14 -35.80
CA SER A 87 22.80 0.84 -36.20
C SER A 87 23.49 2.03 -36.93
N ASP A 88 22.76 3.10 -37.26
CA ASP A 88 23.34 4.28 -37.89
C ASP A 88 24.32 4.97 -36.94
N PRO A 89 25.56 5.26 -37.36
CA PRO A 89 26.54 5.94 -36.51
C PRO A 89 26.06 7.27 -35.92
N ARG A 90 25.20 8.02 -36.66
CA ARG A 90 24.61 9.28 -36.17
C ARG A 90 23.65 9.05 -35.03
N PHE A 91 22.82 7.98 -35.12
CA PHE A 91 21.93 7.58 -34.03
C PHE A 91 22.73 7.18 -32.77
N ILE A 92 23.75 6.33 -32.96
CA ILE A 92 24.62 5.87 -31.85
C ILE A 92 25.34 7.07 -31.20
N ALA A 93 25.84 8.01 -31.98
CA ALA A 93 26.48 9.22 -31.46
C ALA A 93 25.49 10.09 -30.66
N ALA A 94 24.27 10.31 -31.17
CA ALA A 94 23.23 11.07 -30.49
C ALA A 94 22.77 10.40 -29.17
N MET A 95 22.60 9.08 -29.17
CA MET A 95 22.29 8.29 -28.00
C MET A 95 23.40 8.40 -26.95
N ASN A 96 24.65 8.22 -27.33
CA ASN A 96 25.79 8.31 -26.41
C ASN A 96 25.95 9.72 -25.85
N ALA A 97 25.80 10.77 -26.66
CA ALA A 97 25.82 12.17 -26.20
C ALA A 97 24.71 12.45 -25.17
N ALA A 98 23.52 11.89 -25.37
CA ALA A 98 22.43 12.00 -24.40
C ALA A 98 22.71 11.26 -23.06
N LEU A 99 23.52 10.19 -23.12
CA LEU A 99 23.89 9.38 -21.95
C LEU A 99 25.12 9.89 -21.19
N ASP A 100 25.96 10.74 -21.78
CA ASP A 100 27.20 11.20 -21.16
C ASP A 100 26.98 11.92 -19.82
N PRO A 101 25.99 12.84 -19.64
CA PRO A 101 25.72 13.44 -18.34
C PRO A 101 25.29 12.41 -17.29
N LEU A 102 24.58 11.36 -17.71
CA LEU A 102 24.14 10.28 -16.84
C LEU A 102 25.32 9.41 -16.38
N ARG A 103 26.26 9.10 -17.29
CA ARG A 103 27.48 8.34 -16.98
C ARG A 103 28.40 9.06 -15.99
N ALA A 104 28.37 10.40 -15.97
CA ALA A 104 29.14 11.23 -15.06
C ALA A 104 28.55 11.32 -13.64
N ASP A 105 27.29 10.90 -13.43
CA ASP A 105 26.64 10.95 -12.12
C ASP A 105 27.17 9.84 -11.21
N SER A 106 27.59 10.20 -10.00
CA SER A 106 28.16 9.27 -9.02
C SER A 106 27.20 8.18 -8.52
N ARG A 107 25.91 8.34 -8.73
CA ARG A 107 24.87 7.35 -8.38
C ARG A 107 24.72 6.26 -9.43
N VAL A 108 25.25 6.48 -10.64
CA VAL A 108 25.23 5.53 -11.76
C VAL A 108 26.44 4.61 -11.67
N VAL A 109 26.18 3.32 -11.65
CA VAL A 109 27.22 2.27 -11.57
C VAL A 109 27.68 1.88 -12.96
N SER A 110 26.75 1.68 -13.90
CA SER A 110 27.08 1.31 -15.28
C SER A 110 25.94 1.68 -16.23
N VAL A 111 26.33 1.93 -17.49
CA VAL A 111 25.40 2.14 -18.61
C VAL A 111 25.84 1.20 -19.72
N VAL A 112 24.96 0.26 -20.08
CA VAL A 112 25.21 -0.74 -21.14
C VAL A 112 24.38 -0.37 -22.36
N THR A 113 25.03 -0.16 -23.49
CA THR A 113 24.44 0.21 -24.78
C THR A 113 24.74 -0.87 -25.84
N PRO A 114 23.99 -0.94 -26.96
CA PRO A 114 24.19 -1.96 -28.00
C PRO A 114 25.58 -1.95 -28.63
N ASP A 115 26.25 -0.79 -28.68
CA ASP A 115 27.61 -0.62 -29.19
C ASP A 115 28.72 -1.04 -28.23
N ALA A 116 28.38 -1.15 -26.93
CA ALA A 116 29.32 -1.53 -25.88
C ALA A 116 29.36 -3.05 -25.61
N VAL A 117 28.54 -3.85 -26.28
CA VAL A 117 28.40 -5.30 -26.05
C VAL A 117 28.65 -6.11 -27.36
N PRO A 118 29.00 -7.42 -27.24
CA PRO A 118 29.16 -8.28 -28.42
C PRO A 118 27.90 -8.33 -29.28
N PRO A 119 28.02 -8.55 -30.61
CA PRO A 119 26.92 -8.49 -31.58
C PRO A 119 25.72 -9.38 -31.21
N GLN A 120 25.96 -10.54 -30.59
CA GLN A 120 24.92 -11.46 -30.15
C GLN A 120 24.04 -10.88 -29.03
N GLN A 121 24.65 -10.11 -28.12
CA GLN A 121 23.93 -9.42 -27.05
C GLN A 121 23.30 -8.12 -27.55
N ALA A 122 23.97 -7.41 -28.47
CA ALA A 122 23.47 -6.19 -29.08
C ALA A 122 22.12 -6.39 -29.80
N ALA A 123 21.90 -7.57 -30.38
CA ALA A 123 20.62 -7.91 -31.02
C ALA A 123 19.42 -7.85 -30.06
N GLY A 124 19.62 -8.23 -28.80
CA GLY A 124 18.57 -8.13 -27.77
C GLY A 124 18.32 -6.71 -27.25
N LEU A 125 19.23 -5.77 -27.55
CA LEU A 125 19.14 -4.36 -27.18
C LEU A 125 18.63 -3.48 -28.33
N ARG A 126 18.21 -4.07 -29.43
CA ARG A 126 17.59 -3.38 -30.59
C ARG A 126 16.18 -3.89 -30.81
N SER A 127 15.29 -3.00 -31.24
CA SER A 127 13.92 -3.37 -31.58
C SER A 127 13.85 -4.30 -32.80
N LYS A 128 12.76 -5.05 -32.92
CA LYS A 128 12.50 -5.99 -34.03
C LYS A 128 12.55 -5.30 -35.41
N ASP A 129 12.13 -4.03 -35.47
CA ASP A 129 12.18 -3.20 -36.68
C ASP A 129 13.52 -2.48 -36.89
N GLY A 130 14.46 -2.59 -35.95
CA GLY A 130 15.77 -1.97 -36.00
C GLY A 130 15.80 -0.45 -35.78
N LYS A 131 14.66 0.18 -35.42
CA LYS A 131 14.57 1.65 -35.31
C LYS A 131 14.80 2.19 -33.89
N ARG A 132 14.81 1.31 -32.89
CA ARG A 132 14.99 1.69 -31.49
C ARG A 132 16.14 0.92 -30.85
N ALA A 133 16.77 1.54 -29.87
CA ALA A 133 17.82 0.93 -29.06
C ALA A 133 17.52 1.05 -27.56
N LEU A 134 17.97 0.06 -26.80
CA LEU A 134 17.93 0.05 -25.33
C LEU A 134 19.29 0.44 -24.77
N ALA A 135 19.28 1.27 -23.72
CA ALA A 135 20.39 1.40 -22.79
C ALA A 135 19.95 0.90 -21.41
N SER A 136 20.67 -0.07 -20.87
CA SER A 136 20.44 -0.55 -19.49
C SER A 136 21.29 0.27 -18.53
N VAL A 137 20.65 0.89 -17.55
CA VAL A 137 21.29 1.75 -16.54
C VAL A 137 21.21 1.06 -15.20
N THR A 138 22.37 0.83 -14.58
CA THR A 138 22.46 0.32 -13.20
C THR A 138 22.83 1.46 -12.27
N VAL A 139 22.08 1.60 -11.18
CA VAL A 139 22.26 2.67 -10.19
C VAL A 139 22.45 2.10 -8.80
N GLN A 140 23.05 2.90 -7.92
CA GLN A 140 23.20 2.57 -6.50
C GLN A 140 21.83 2.64 -5.80
N GLY A 141 21.65 1.77 -4.80
CA GLY A 141 20.43 1.68 -4.01
C GLY A 141 19.45 0.60 -4.51
N GLY A 142 18.58 0.14 -3.62
CA GLY A 142 17.44 -0.68 -3.98
C GLY A 142 16.41 0.13 -4.80
N THR A 143 15.41 -0.53 -5.36
CA THR A 143 14.43 0.06 -6.29
C THR A 143 13.77 1.33 -5.74
N ASN A 144 13.37 1.36 -4.48
CA ASN A 144 12.74 2.52 -3.86
C ASN A 144 13.72 3.66 -3.61
N ALA A 145 14.93 3.35 -3.11
CA ALA A 145 15.96 4.37 -2.94
C ALA A 145 16.33 5.01 -4.28
N ALA A 146 16.44 4.20 -5.33
CA ALA A 146 16.67 4.67 -6.69
C ALA A 146 15.51 5.50 -7.24
N GLY A 147 14.25 5.14 -6.90
CA GLY A 147 13.05 5.88 -7.25
C GLY A 147 13.06 7.33 -6.76
N GLN A 148 13.60 7.58 -5.56
CA GLN A 148 13.68 8.93 -4.97
C GLN A 148 14.53 9.91 -5.79
N PHE A 149 15.59 9.43 -6.43
CA PHE A 149 16.46 10.28 -7.26
C PHE A 149 16.31 10.03 -8.77
N PHE A 150 15.41 9.13 -9.17
CA PHE A 150 15.18 8.79 -10.58
C PHE A 150 14.83 10.01 -11.43
N ALA A 151 13.91 10.87 -10.97
CA ALA A 151 13.52 12.07 -11.70
C ALA A 151 14.73 12.98 -11.99
N ALA A 152 15.66 13.10 -11.05
CA ALA A 152 16.89 13.87 -11.24
C ALA A 152 17.82 13.23 -12.30
N LEU A 153 17.98 11.90 -12.28
CA LEU A 153 18.76 11.19 -13.29
C LEU A 153 18.09 11.26 -14.68
N ARG A 154 16.77 11.08 -14.74
CA ARG A 154 16.02 11.17 -15.99
C ARG A 154 16.14 12.56 -16.64
N ALA A 155 16.18 13.61 -15.81
CA ALA A 155 16.33 14.99 -16.29
C ALA A 155 17.70 15.28 -16.92
N LEU A 156 18.74 14.46 -16.63
CA LEU A 156 20.05 14.58 -17.27
C LEU A 156 20.05 14.08 -18.72
N VAL A 157 19.14 13.16 -19.04
CA VAL A 157 19.06 12.55 -20.38
C VAL A 157 18.14 13.39 -21.26
N ARG A 158 18.73 14.35 -21.99
CA ARG A 158 18.03 15.25 -22.92
C ARG A 158 18.70 15.21 -24.27
N SER A 159 17.91 15.21 -25.34
CA SER A 159 18.39 15.30 -26.71
C SER A 159 17.30 15.89 -27.61
N ASP A 160 17.69 16.69 -28.57
CA ASP A 160 16.80 17.20 -29.63
C ASP A 160 16.74 16.23 -30.82
N SER A 161 17.69 15.29 -30.92
CA SER A 161 17.85 14.37 -32.04
C SER A 161 17.24 12.99 -31.82
N VAL A 162 17.01 12.60 -30.56
CA VAL A 162 16.45 11.31 -30.19
C VAL A 162 15.39 11.46 -29.11
N ASP A 163 14.27 10.78 -29.27
CA ASP A 163 13.25 10.61 -28.25
C ASP A 163 13.69 9.53 -27.24
N VAL A 164 13.40 9.76 -25.97
CA VAL A 164 13.80 8.86 -24.88
C VAL A 164 12.61 8.50 -24.02
N LEU A 165 12.39 7.21 -23.81
CA LEU A 165 11.43 6.68 -22.84
C LEU A 165 12.17 5.88 -21.78
N ALA A 166 11.81 6.09 -20.51
CA ALA A 166 12.35 5.32 -19.39
C ALA A 166 11.33 4.28 -18.93
N THR A 167 11.80 3.05 -18.66
CA THR A 167 10.95 1.97 -18.09
C THR A 167 11.78 0.98 -17.26
N GLY A 168 11.11 0.00 -16.67
CA GLY A 168 11.70 -0.95 -15.73
C GLY A 168 11.30 -0.63 -14.28
N ASN A 169 11.77 -1.43 -13.33
CA ASN A 169 11.28 -1.37 -11.95
C ASN A 169 11.42 0.02 -11.29
N VAL A 170 12.53 0.72 -11.52
CA VAL A 170 12.77 2.03 -10.89
C VAL A 170 11.83 3.11 -11.42
N PRO A 171 11.68 3.33 -12.75
CA PRO A 171 10.70 4.28 -13.29
C PRO A 171 9.26 3.93 -12.96
N LEU A 172 8.90 2.64 -13.03
CA LEU A 172 7.53 2.18 -12.73
C LEU A 172 7.17 2.46 -11.27
N ASN A 173 8.03 2.11 -10.32
CA ASN A 173 7.78 2.41 -8.91
C ASN A 173 7.73 3.93 -8.64
N HIS A 174 8.63 4.71 -9.25
CA HIS A 174 8.60 6.16 -9.14
C HIS A 174 7.27 6.75 -9.64
N ASP A 175 6.79 6.30 -10.79
CA ASP A 175 5.52 6.77 -11.35
C ASP A 175 4.31 6.28 -10.53
N ILE A 176 4.34 5.05 -9.99
CA ILE A 176 3.32 4.54 -9.06
C ILE A 176 3.26 5.42 -7.80
N ASP A 177 4.40 5.68 -7.17
CA ASP A 177 4.47 6.48 -5.95
C ASP A 177 4.01 7.91 -6.21
N THR A 178 4.47 8.52 -7.30
CA THR A 178 4.09 9.89 -7.68
C THR A 178 2.59 9.99 -8.01
N ALA A 179 2.05 9.00 -8.73
CA ALA A 179 0.61 8.95 -9.04
C ALA A 179 -0.22 8.76 -7.75
N LEU A 180 0.21 7.86 -6.87
CA LEU A 180 -0.45 7.61 -5.59
C LEU A 180 -0.44 8.85 -4.70
N GLU A 181 0.70 9.54 -4.59
CA GLU A 181 0.80 10.80 -3.84
C GLU A 181 -0.12 11.89 -4.42
N ALA A 182 -0.13 12.04 -5.73
CA ALA A 182 -1.01 13.01 -6.40
C ALA A 182 -2.49 12.70 -6.20
N ASP A 183 -2.87 11.42 -6.25
CA ASP A 183 -4.25 10.98 -6.04
C ASP A 183 -4.67 11.13 -4.57
N LEU A 184 -3.79 10.85 -3.62
CA LEU A 184 -4.02 11.10 -2.20
C LEU A 184 -4.21 12.59 -1.91
N GLN A 185 -3.34 13.46 -2.45
CA GLN A 185 -3.48 14.91 -2.30
C GLN A 185 -4.81 15.42 -2.87
N ARG A 186 -5.22 14.93 -4.05
CA ARG A 186 -6.52 15.25 -4.64
C ARG A 186 -7.68 14.75 -3.77
N ALA A 187 -7.58 13.51 -3.28
CA ALA A 187 -8.58 12.93 -2.39
C ALA A 187 -8.72 13.75 -1.10
N GLU A 188 -7.62 14.19 -0.49
CA GLU A 188 -7.63 15.05 0.70
C GLU A 188 -8.23 16.43 0.39
N LEU A 189 -7.84 17.06 -0.72
CA LEU A 189 -8.35 18.36 -1.17
C LEU A 189 -9.86 18.36 -1.37
N VAL A 190 -10.43 17.23 -1.81
CA VAL A 190 -11.88 17.07 -1.99
C VAL A 190 -12.56 16.62 -0.70
N SER A 191 -11.98 15.65 0.02
CA SER A 191 -12.60 15.05 1.21
C SER A 191 -12.70 16.00 2.38
N LEU A 192 -11.71 16.88 2.60
CA LEU A 192 -11.72 17.85 3.70
C LEU A 192 -12.87 18.87 3.58
N PRO A 193 -13.09 19.55 2.42
CA PRO A 193 -14.26 20.42 2.25
C PRO A 193 -15.58 19.66 2.37
N VAL A 194 -15.68 18.45 1.80
CA VAL A 194 -16.89 17.63 1.89
C VAL A 194 -17.16 17.24 3.35
N ALA A 195 -16.14 16.79 4.08
CA ALA A 195 -16.25 16.48 5.50
C ALA A 195 -16.68 17.73 6.31
N PHE A 196 -16.08 18.88 6.04
CA PHE A 196 -16.48 20.14 6.67
C PHE A 196 -17.95 20.48 6.39
N LEU A 197 -18.40 20.38 5.14
CA LEU A 197 -19.80 20.62 4.78
C LEU A 197 -20.76 19.64 5.46
N LEU A 198 -20.40 18.35 5.51
CA LEU A 198 -21.20 17.35 6.22
C LEU A 198 -21.28 17.63 7.72
N LEU A 199 -20.14 17.96 8.35
CA LEU A 199 -20.10 18.36 9.75
C LEU A 199 -20.93 19.64 9.99
N LEU A 200 -20.86 20.59 9.06
CA LEU A 200 -21.64 21.82 9.11
C LEU A 200 -23.15 21.55 9.03
N ILE A 201 -23.55 20.59 8.22
CA ILE A 201 -24.96 20.13 8.13
C ILE A 201 -25.38 19.41 9.41
N VAL A 202 -24.52 18.56 9.97
CA VAL A 202 -24.79 17.77 11.18
C VAL A 202 -24.87 18.65 12.41
N PHE A 203 -23.86 19.48 12.62
CA PHE A 203 -23.77 20.36 13.80
C PHE A 203 -24.61 21.64 13.65
N GLY A 204 -24.85 22.11 12.44
CA GLY A 204 -25.48 23.41 12.20
C GLY A 204 -24.67 24.59 12.72
N SER A 205 -23.37 24.41 12.94
CA SER A 205 -22.45 25.39 13.52
C SER A 205 -21.06 25.23 12.93
N ALA A 206 -20.54 26.30 12.33
CA ALA A 206 -19.19 26.30 11.76
C ALA A 206 -18.10 26.15 12.84
N ALA A 207 -18.31 26.72 14.03
CA ALA A 207 -17.37 26.58 15.14
C ALA A 207 -17.21 25.12 15.57
N ALA A 208 -18.30 24.37 15.73
CA ALA A 208 -18.26 22.94 16.07
C ALA A 208 -17.57 22.13 14.97
N SER A 209 -17.85 22.42 13.71
CA SER A 209 -17.25 21.73 12.56
C SER A 209 -15.75 21.98 12.47
N LEU A 210 -15.29 23.22 12.66
CA LEU A 210 -13.86 23.56 12.67
C LEU A 210 -13.11 22.94 13.84
N VAL A 211 -13.72 22.89 15.03
CA VAL A 211 -13.13 22.20 16.20
C VAL A 211 -12.92 20.71 15.88
N THR A 212 -13.92 20.05 15.35
CA THR A 212 -13.86 18.63 14.98
C THR A 212 -12.79 18.36 13.92
N LEU A 213 -12.74 19.18 12.88
CA LEU A 213 -11.75 19.04 11.81
C LEU A 213 -10.33 19.34 12.33
N GLY A 214 -10.18 20.38 13.17
CA GLY A 214 -8.89 20.72 13.79
C GLY A 214 -8.32 19.62 14.66
N VAL A 215 -9.18 18.88 15.40
CA VAL A 215 -8.75 17.68 16.14
C VAL A 215 -8.24 16.61 15.15
N GLY A 216 -8.90 16.43 14.00
CA GLY A 216 -8.45 15.51 12.96
C GLY A 216 -7.03 15.82 12.49
N VAL A 217 -6.74 17.08 12.19
CA VAL A 217 -5.38 17.51 11.79
C VAL A 217 -4.34 17.23 12.88
N VAL A 218 -4.65 17.54 14.13
CA VAL A 218 -3.76 17.27 15.27
C VAL A 218 -3.50 15.77 15.45
N VAL A 219 -4.51 14.92 15.24
CA VAL A 219 -4.38 13.46 15.28
C VAL A 219 -3.49 12.93 14.17
N ILE A 220 -3.65 13.45 12.95
CA ILE A 220 -2.80 13.05 11.80
C ILE A 220 -1.34 13.41 12.10
N LEU A 221 -1.05 14.64 12.54
CA LEU A 221 0.31 15.05 12.90
C LEU A 221 0.89 14.17 14.01
N GLY A 222 0.09 13.82 15.01
CA GLY A 222 0.47 12.89 16.05
C GLY A 222 0.78 11.49 15.53
N GLY A 223 -0.07 10.98 14.66
CA GLY A 223 0.06 9.67 14.02
C GLY A 223 1.30 9.56 13.13
N ILE A 224 1.54 10.56 12.28
CA ILE A 224 2.74 10.64 11.44
C ILE A 224 4.00 10.67 12.31
N GLY A 225 4.04 11.56 13.32
CA GLY A 225 5.18 11.63 14.25
C GLY A 225 5.43 10.34 15.01
N GLY A 226 4.35 9.65 15.44
CA GLY A 226 4.43 8.33 16.07
C GLY A 226 4.97 7.25 15.11
N THR A 227 4.57 7.29 13.84
CA THR A 227 5.08 6.38 12.80
C THR A 227 6.56 6.61 12.52
N PHE A 228 7.03 7.85 12.41
CA PHE A 228 8.45 8.16 12.27
C PHE A 228 9.27 7.80 13.51
N ALA A 229 8.69 7.93 14.71
CA ALA A 229 9.32 7.44 15.94
C ALA A 229 9.47 5.91 15.91
N LEU A 230 8.47 5.19 15.43
CA LEU A 230 8.51 3.73 15.24
C LEU A 230 9.58 3.33 14.19
N ALA A 231 9.68 4.07 13.10
CA ALA A 231 10.63 3.82 12.01
C ALA A 231 12.11 3.88 12.44
N ARG A 232 12.42 4.47 13.61
CA ARG A 232 13.78 4.45 14.16
C ARG A 232 14.17 3.12 14.81
N SER A 233 13.21 2.30 15.17
CA SER A 233 13.42 1.03 15.89
C SER A 233 13.00 -0.21 15.10
N THR A 234 12.18 -0.03 14.06
CA THR A 234 11.66 -1.12 13.23
C THR A 234 11.60 -0.68 11.76
N ASP A 235 11.62 -1.66 10.85
CA ASP A 235 11.37 -1.40 9.44
C ASP A 235 9.89 -1.01 9.25
N VAL A 236 9.62 0.21 8.77
CA VAL A 236 8.28 0.74 8.53
C VAL A 236 8.13 1.06 7.05
N SER A 237 7.08 0.52 6.45
CA SER A 237 6.74 0.79 5.04
C SER A 237 6.22 2.23 4.85
N GLN A 238 6.57 2.84 3.73
CA GLN A 238 6.03 4.15 3.33
C GLN A 238 4.49 4.18 3.25
N TYR A 239 3.86 3.07 2.90
CA TYR A 239 2.39 2.94 2.84
C TYR A 239 1.71 3.09 4.21
N ALA A 240 2.46 2.98 5.31
CA ALA A 240 1.92 3.20 6.66
C ALA A 240 1.41 4.63 6.86
N LEU A 241 1.99 5.63 6.20
CA LEU A 241 1.53 7.02 6.28
C LEU A 241 0.14 7.19 5.68
N ASN A 242 -0.19 6.46 4.61
CA ASN A 242 -1.51 6.50 3.98
C ASN A 242 -2.60 6.01 4.94
N ILE A 243 -2.32 4.94 5.69
CA ILE A 243 -3.24 4.43 6.72
C ILE A 243 -3.41 5.44 7.85
N VAL A 244 -2.33 6.09 8.29
CA VAL A 244 -2.37 7.11 9.34
C VAL A 244 -3.23 8.30 8.94
N THR A 245 -3.12 8.81 7.73
CA THR A 245 -3.91 9.95 7.26
C THR A 245 -5.37 9.58 7.08
N LEU A 246 -5.68 8.48 6.38
CA LEU A 246 -7.04 8.06 6.06
C LEU A 246 -7.83 7.63 7.31
N ILE A 247 -7.28 6.68 8.10
CA ILE A 247 -7.94 6.19 9.32
C ILE A 247 -7.92 7.26 10.40
N GLY A 248 -6.79 7.98 10.55
CA GLY A 248 -6.64 9.02 11.55
C GLY A 248 -7.67 10.12 11.42
N LEU A 249 -7.89 10.63 10.20
CA LEU A 249 -8.89 11.66 9.94
C LEU A 249 -10.31 11.15 10.24
N GLY A 250 -10.67 9.98 9.70
CA GLY A 250 -12.01 9.42 9.86
C GLY A 250 -12.35 9.17 11.32
N VAL A 251 -11.47 8.46 12.04
CA VAL A 251 -11.68 8.11 13.46
C VAL A 251 -11.68 9.36 14.34
N ALA A 252 -10.80 10.34 14.09
CA ALA A 252 -10.76 11.57 14.86
C ALA A 252 -12.05 12.39 14.68
N ILE A 253 -12.57 12.49 13.47
CA ILE A 253 -13.84 13.18 13.18
C ILE A 253 -14.98 12.47 13.90
N ASP A 254 -15.10 11.16 13.80
CA ASP A 254 -16.17 10.38 14.42
C ASP A 254 -16.16 10.52 15.93
N TYR A 255 -15.00 10.36 16.58
CA TYR A 255 -14.88 10.49 18.03
C TYR A 255 -15.19 11.92 18.51
N SER A 256 -14.69 12.91 17.77
CA SER A 256 -15.00 14.30 18.06
C SER A 256 -16.48 14.62 17.91
N LEU A 257 -17.11 14.06 16.86
CA LEU A 257 -18.54 14.22 16.61
C LEU A 257 -19.38 13.76 17.81
N PHE A 258 -19.05 12.59 18.38
CA PHE A 258 -19.79 12.05 19.55
C PHE A 258 -19.63 12.96 20.77
N ILE A 259 -18.42 13.42 21.09
CA ILE A 259 -18.18 14.25 22.28
C ILE A 259 -18.80 15.64 22.10
N VAL A 260 -18.59 16.28 20.93
CA VAL A 260 -19.13 17.62 20.65
C VAL A 260 -20.67 17.61 20.64
N SER A 261 -21.28 16.58 20.04
CA SER A 261 -22.74 16.44 20.04
C SER A 261 -23.29 16.28 21.45
N ARG A 262 -22.69 15.40 22.26
CA ARG A 262 -23.13 15.16 23.63
C ARG A 262 -22.92 16.39 24.52
N PHE A 263 -21.78 17.03 24.41
CA PHE A 263 -21.48 18.28 25.12
C PHE A 263 -22.51 19.37 24.80
N ARG A 264 -22.87 19.56 23.53
CA ARG A 264 -23.88 20.56 23.11
C ARG A 264 -25.29 20.19 23.58
N GLU A 265 -25.62 18.91 23.62
CA GLU A 265 -26.89 18.41 24.14
C GLU A 265 -27.04 18.74 25.64
N GLU A 266 -25.99 18.48 26.44
CA GLU A 266 -26.01 18.78 27.88
C GLU A 266 -26.08 20.29 28.15
N LEU A 267 -25.37 21.12 27.38
CA LEU A 267 -25.52 22.58 27.47
C LEU A 267 -26.93 23.05 27.13
N ALA A 268 -27.59 22.41 26.14
CA ALA A 268 -28.96 22.74 25.77
C ALA A 268 -29.98 22.33 26.84
N HIS A 269 -29.67 21.31 27.67
CA HIS A 269 -30.45 20.92 28.85
C HIS A 269 -30.16 21.79 30.10
N GLY A 270 -29.29 22.81 29.98
CA GLY A 270 -29.01 23.77 31.06
C GLY A 270 -27.84 23.38 31.98
N ALA A 271 -27.07 22.34 31.63
CA ALA A 271 -25.86 22.00 32.38
C ALA A 271 -24.80 23.11 32.23
N ASN A 272 -24.04 23.38 33.30
CA ASN A 272 -22.86 24.21 33.19
C ASN A 272 -21.74 23.52 32.38
N VAL A 273 -20.72 24.25 31.93
CA VAL A 273 -19.66 23.71 31.05
C VAL A 273 -18.88 22.57 31.72
N GLU A 274 -18.60 22.64 33.03
CA GLU A 274 -17.88 21.58 33.77
C GLU A 274 -18.67 20.26 33.76
N ASP A 275 -19.96 20.33 34.10
CA ASP A 275 -20.82 19.15 34.17
C ASP A 275 -21.14 18.61 32.75
N ALA A 276 -21.34 19.47 31.77
CA ALA A 276 -21.53 19.06 30.37
C ALA A 276 -20.33 18.26 29.84
N ILE A 277 -19.08 18.67 30.14
CA ILE A 277 -17.87 17.91 29.81
C ILE A 277 -17.81 16.58 30.57
N ALA A 278 -18.06 16.61 31.87
CA ALA A 278 -18.03 15.43 32.73
C ALA A 278 -19.03 14.35 32.24
N ILE A 279 -20.24 14.76 31.86
CA ILE A 279 -21.28 13.86 31.35
C ILE A 279 -20.93 13.37 29.95
N ALA A 280 -20.45 14.25 29.07
CA ALA A 280 -20.03 13.87 27.72
C ALA A 280 -18.92 12.82 27.75
N LEU A 281 -17.90 12.96 28.60
CA LEU A 281 -16.84 11.96 28.74
C LEU A 281 -17.33 10.69 29.44
N ALA A 282 -18.23 10.77 30.41
CA ALA A 282 -18.79 9.61 31.08
C ALA A 282 -19.64 8.73 30.15
N THR A 283 -20.25 9.32 29.12
CA THR A 283 -21.16 8.66 28.17
C THR A 283 -20.45 8.39 26.86
N ALA A 284 -20.26 9.41 26.02
CA ALA A 284 -19.61 9.28 24.72
C ALA A 284 -18.14 8.82 24.85
N GLY A 285 -17.39 9.35 25.82
CA GLY A 285 -16.01 8.97 26.05
C GLY A 285 -15.83 7.48 26.34
N ARG A 286 -16.76 6.86 27.08
CA ARG A 286 -16.74 5.42 27.31
C ARG A 286 -16.88 4.63 26.00
N ALA A 287 -17.82 5.02 25.15
CA ALA A 287 -18.03 4.37 23.86
C ALA A 287 -16.78 4.51 22.95
N ILE A 288 -16.12 5.68 22.98
CA ILE A 288 -14.89 5.96 22.23
C ILE A 288 -13.74 5.08 22.68
N VAL A 289 -13.52 4.93 24.00
CA VAL A 289 -12.46 4.04 24.52
C VAL A 289 -12.65 2.61 24.04
N PHE A 290 -13.86 2.07 24.17
CA PHE A 290 -14.13 0.71 23.72
C PHE A 290 -14.03 0.55 22.21
N SER A 291 -14.56 1.51 21.43
CA SER A 291 -14.44 1.52 19.97
C SER A 291 -12.98 1.58 19.55
N GLY A 292 -12.18 2.49 20.14
CA GLY A 292 -10.77 2.62 19.84
C GLY A 292 -9.96 1.36 20.14
N ILE A 293 -10.21 0.73 21.28
CA ILE A 293 -9.59 -0.56 21.63
C ILE A 293 -9.96 -1.63 20.58
N THR A 294 -11.23 -1.72 20.20
CA THR A 294 -11.70 -2.71 19.21
C THR A 294 -11.06 -2.47 17.85
N VAL A 295 -10.94 -1.21 17.39
CA VAL A 295 -10.28 -0.86 16.13
C VAL A 295 -8.78 -1.16 16.20
N ALA A 296 -8.10 -0.78 17.29
CA ALA A 296 -6.67 -1.08 17.47
C ALA A 296 -6.41 -2.61 17.48
N ILE A 297 -7.25 -3.40 18.12
CA ILE A 297 -7.19 -4.87 18.08
C ILE A 297 -7.41 -5.39 16.65
N GLY A 298 -8.37 -4.83 15.92
CA GLY A 298 -8.60 -5.19 14.51
C GLY A 298 -7.36 -4.95 13.66
N LEU A 299 -6.72 -3.80 13.82
CA LEU A 299 -5.47 -3.47 13.14
C LEU A 299 -4.29 -4.33 13.61
N ALA A 300 -4.26 -4.73 14.88
CA ALA A 300 -3.26 -5.66 15.41
C ALA A 300 -3.36 -7.06 14.76
N GLY A 301 -4.47 -7.42 14.12
CA GLY A 301 -4.58 -8.61 13.28
C GLY A 301 -3.58 -8.64 12.13
N MET A 302 -3.10 -7.47 11.67
CA MET A 302 -2.05 -7.39 10.65
C MET A 302 -0.67 -7.83 11.15
N LEU A 303 -0.45 -7.93 12.47
CA LEU A 303 0.80 -8.44 13.05
C LEU A 303 1.02 -9.94 12.79
N PHE A 304 -0.02 -10.67 12.38
CA PHE A 304 0.09 -12.07 11.97
C PHE A 304 0.77 -12.28 10.61
N TYR A 305 1.19 -11.20 9.95
CA TYR A 305 1.94 -11.23 8.69
C TYR A 305 3.38 -10.70 8.85
N PRO A 306 4.23 -11.31 9.72
CA PRO A 306 5.59 -10.83 9.95
C PRO A 306 6.41 -10.80 8.66
N GLY A 307 7.34 -9.85 8.56
CA GLY A 307 8.17 -9.68 7.34
C GLY A 307 7.42 -9.06 6.16
N THR A 308 6.23 -8.48 6.36
CA THR A 308 5.48 -7.78 5.32
C THR A 308 5.16 -6.34 5.71
N PHE A 309 4.84 -5.52 4.73
CA PHE A 309 4.38 -4.14 4.95
C PHE A 309 3.08 -4.06 5.80
N LEU A 310 2.30 -5.14 5.88
CA LEU A 310 1.07 -5.19 6.67
C LEU A 310 1.32 -4.97 8.17
N VAL A 311 2.45 -5.45 8.70
CA VAL A 311 2.83 -5.18 10.10
C VAL A 311 2.97 -3.69 10.36
N SER A 312 3.64 -2.99 9.44
CA SER A 312 3.81 -1.53 9.53
C SER A 312 2.47 -0.80 9.49
N LEU A 313 1.55 -1.23 8.62
CA LEU A 313 0.19 -0.68 8.54
C LEU A 313 -0.57 -0.92 9.84
N GLY A 314 -0.51 -2.14 10.39
CA GLY A 314 -1.17 -2.51 11.64
C GLY A 314 -0.68 -1.71 12.85
N LEU A 315 0.64 -1.57 12.99
CA LEU A 315 1.26 -0.79 14.08
C LEU A 315 0.95 0.71 13.95
N SER A 316 1.19 1.30 12.79
CA SER A 316 0.95 2.74 12.57
C SER A 316 -0.53 3.10 12.68
N GLY A 317 -1.40 2.22 12.14
CA GLY A 317 -2.84 2.36 12.30
C GLY A 317 -3.28 2.26 13.76
N SER A 318 -2.73 1.34 14.56
CA SER A 318 -3.01 1.23 15.98
C SER A 318 -2.52 2.46 16.76
N ILE A 319 -1.36 2.99 16.41
CA ILE A 319 -0.81 4.24 16.99
C ILE A 319 -1.76 5.41 16.74
N VAL A 320 -2.18 5.63 15.50
CA VAL A 320 -3.07 6.77 15.18
C VAL A 320 -4.44 6.65 15.84
N VAL A 321 -4.98 5.43 15.97
CA VAL A 321 -6.23 5.19 16.70
C VAL A 321 -6.05 5.49 18.19
N ALA A 322 -4.97 5.03 18.82
CA ALA A 322 -4.66 5.34 20.20
C ALA A 322 -4.52 6.86 20.45
N ILE A 323 -3.84 7.57 19.54
CA ILE A 323 -3.72 9.04 19.57
C ILE A 323 -5.08 9.71 19.39
N SER A 324 -5.94 9.18 18.49
CA SER A 324 -7.31 9.69 18.29
C SER A 324 -8.13 9.60 19.57
N VAL A 325 -8.10 8.46 20.27
CA VAL A 325 -8.75 8.28 21.55
C VAL A 325 -8.18 9.23 22.59
N LEU A 326 -6.86 9.33 22.68
CA LEU A 326 -6.18 10.20 23.63
C LEU A 326 -6.60 11.67 23.44
N TYR A 327 -6.55 12.19 22.23
CA TYR A 327 -6.93 13.56 21.95
C TYR A 327 -8.43 13.83 22.05
N ALA A 328 -9.27 12.84 21.74
CA ALA A 328 -10.71 12.94 22.00
C ALA A 328 -11.03 13.05 23.49
N LEU A 329 -10.23 12.43 24.37
CA LEU A 329 -10.44 12.45 25.82
C LEU A 329 -9.66 13.54 26.56
N THR A 330 -8.70 14.23 25.91
CA THR A 330 -7.83 15.25 26.53
C THR A 330 -7.94 16.58 25.83
N PHE A 331 -7.39 16.70 24.61
CA PHE A 331 -7.30 17.92 23.85
C PHE A 331 -8.68 18.51 23.52
N LEU A 332 -9.58 17.69 22.98
CA LEU A 332 -10.92 18.13 22.59
C LEU A 332 -11.74 18.64 23.79
N PRO A 333 -11.87 17.92 24.93
CA PRO A 333 -12.59 18.45 26.09
C PRO A 333 -11.97 19.71 26.68
N ALA A 334 -10.62 19.84 26.66
CA ALA A 334 -9.94 21.07 27.10
C ALA A 334 -10.27 22.25 26.17
N LEU A 335 -10.33 22.02 24.87
CA LEU A 335 -10.73 23.03 23.89
C LEU A 335 -12.22 23.42 24.07
N LEU A 336 -13.11 22.43 24.29
CA LEU A 336 -14.51 22.69 24.59
C LEU A 336 -14.70 23.44 25.91
N ALA A 337 -13.84 23.21 26.91
CA ALA A 337 -13.85 23.92 28.20
C ALA A 337 -13.53 25.41 28.03
N ILE A 338 -12.72 25.79 27.02
CA ILE A 338 -12.38 27.19 26.72
C ILE A 338 -13.47 27.83 25.87
N LEU A 339 -13.94 27.15 24.86
CA LEU A 339 -14.97 27.67 23.94
C LEU A 339 -16.33 27.77 24.64
N GLY A 340 -16.67 26.83 25.54
CA GLY A 340 -17.94 26.79 26.21
C GLY A 340 -19.13 26.89 25.24
N PRO A 341 -20.13 27.75 25.52
CA PRO A 341 -21.29 27.92 24.63
C PRO A 341 -20.95 28.44 23.21
N ARG A 342 -19.75 29.04 23.04
CA ARG A 342 -19.30 29.57 21.73
C ARG A 342 -19.06 28.44 20.71
N VAL A 343 -18.98 27.20 21.10
CA VAL A 343 -18.97 26.03 20.19
C VAL A 343 -20.23 25.98 19.32
N GLY A 344 -21.32 26.61 19.76
CA GLY A 344 -22.53 26.81 18.97
C GLY A 344 -22.55 28.08 18.12
N ALA A 345 -21.43 28.83 18.03
CA ALA A 345 -21.37 30.05 17.24
C ALA A 345 -21.42 29.79 15.73
N TRP A 346 -21.74 30.83 14.96
CA TRP A 346 -21.88 30.80 13.49
C TRP A 346 -22.89 29.74 13.04
N ARG A 347 -24.11 29.82 13.62
CA ARG A 347 -25.22 28.93 13.26
C ARG A 347 -25.70 29.21 11.85
N LEU A 348 -25.91 28.13 11.08
CA LEU A 348 -26.55 28.24 9.79
C LEU A 348 -28.07 28.42 9.96
N PRO A 349 -28.67 29.37 9.23
CA PRO A 349 -30.10 29.66 9.36
C PRO A 349 -31.02 28.51 8.93
N PHE A 350 -30.50 27.52 8.23
CA PHE A 350 -31.25 26.40 7.65
C PHE A 350 -31.32 25.13 8.52
N THR A 351 -30.56 25.05 9.62
CA THR A 351 -30.35 23.78 10.38
C THR A 351 -31.39 23.53 11.49
N GLY A 352 -32.29 24.48 11.75
CA GLY A 352 -33.32 24.36 12.80
C GLY A 352 -34.69 23.77 12.38
N ARG A 353 -34.84 23.26 11.17
CA ARG A 353 -36.15 22.80 10.69
C ARG A 353 -36.54 21.40 11.20
N PRO A 354 -37.70 21.21 11.80
CA PRO A 354 -38.17 19.95 12.37
C PRO A 354 -38.47 18.85 11.34
N SER A 355 -38.33 19.16 10.04
CA SER A 355 -38.69 18.26 8.92
C SER A 355 -37.84 16.95 8.90
N ARG A 356 -36.55 17.01 9.23
CA ARG A 356 -35.67 15.82 9.24
C ARG A 356 -36.03 14.82 10.36
N ARG A 357 -36.47 15.28 11.52
CA ARG A 357 -36.92 14.37 12.59
C ARG A 357 -38.11 13.51 12.17
N ARG A 358 -39.02 14.08 11.38
CA ARG A 358 -40.19 13.35 10.88
C ARG A 358 -39.81 12.26 9.87
N LEU A 359 -38.84 12.52 8.99
CA LEU A 359 -38.40 11.57 7.98
C LEU A 359 -37.74 10.34 8.63
N TRP A 360 -36.77 10.55 9.50
CA TRP A 360 -36.09 9.44 10.22
C TRP A 360 -37.06 8.68 11.13
N HIS A 361 -37.96 9.38 11.81
CA HIS A 361 -39.00 8.74 12.62
C HIS A 361 -39.93 7.91 11.75
N GLY A 362 -40.32 8.41 10.58
CA GLY A 362 -41.14 7.67 9.62
C GLY A 362 -40.48 6.39 9.13
N ILE A 363 -39.17 6.48 8.73
CA ILE A 363 -38.37 5.31 8.32
C ILE A 363 -38.31 4.28 9.46
N ALA A 364 -37.93 4.70 10.67
CA ALA A 364 -37.83 3.82 11.82
C ALA A 364 -39.15 3.13 12.14
N THR A 365 -40.25 3.88 12.12
CA THR A 365 -41.60 3.34 12.35
C THR A 365 -42.01 2.33 11.29
N GLN A 366 -41.69 2.60 10.01
CA GLN A 366 -41.97 1.68 8.90
C GLN A 366 -41.19 0.37 9.01
N VAL A 367 -39.89 0.47 9.34
CA VAL A 367 -39.01 -0.71 9.60
C VAL A 367 -39.55 -1.53 10.78
N MET A 368 -39.93 -0.87 11.89
CA MET A 368 -40.49 -1.57 13.06
C MET A 368 -41.86 -2.21 12.80
N ARG A 369 -42.66 -1.64 11.89
CA ARG A 369 -43.96 -2.23 11.50
C ARG A 369 -43.82 -3.49 10.65
N ARG A 370 -42.74 -3.61 9.87
CA ARG A 370 -42.51 -4.75 8.95
C ARG A 370 -41.05 -5.27 9.08
N PRO A 371 -40.62 -5.74 10.26
CA PRO A 371 -39.22 -6.05 10.50
C PRO A 371 -38.71 -7.21 9.65
N VAL A 372 -39.50 -8.27 9.46
CA VAL A 372 -39.06 -9.46 8.71
C VAL A 372 -38.89 -9.17 7.22
N PRO A 373 -39.89 -8.58 6.49
CA PRO A 373 -39.67 -8.23 5.09
C PRO A 373 -38.50 -7.28 4.86
N VAL A 374 -38.35 -6.27 5.73
CA VAL A 374 -37.23 -5.32 5.62
C VAL A 374 -35.89 -6.02 5.84
N LEU A 375 -35.80 -6.89 6.87
CA LEU A 375 -34.60 -7.69 7.12
C LEU A 375 -34.24 -8.57 5.92
N LEU A 376 -35.21 -9.32 5.39
CA LEU A 376 -35.00 -10.21 4.24
C LEU A 376 -34.57 -9.42 3.00
N ALA A 377 -35.21 -8.29 2.70
CA ALA A 377 -34.85 -7.45 1.58
C ALA A 377 -33.43 -6.87 1.74
N THR A 378 -33.06 -6.42 2.95
CA THR A 378 -31.73 -5.89 3.25
C THR A 378 -30.65 -6.98 3.13
N VAL A 379 -30.89 -8.16 3.71
CA VAL A 379 -29.96 -9.30 3.62
C VAL A 379 -29.80 -9.76 2.15
N ALA A 380 -30.89 -9.85 1.40
CA ALA A 380 -30.86 -10.20 -0.02
C ALA A 380 -30.06 -9.18 -0.84
N PHE A 381 -30.25 -7.89 -0.59
CA PHE A 381 -29.49 -6.82 -1.24
C PHE A 381 -27.99 -6.91 -0.92
N ILE A 382 -27.63 -7.09 0.36
CA ILE A 382 -26.24 -7.23 0.79
C ILE A 382 -25.61 -8.51 0.20
N ALA A 383 -26.34 -9.64 0.19
CA ALA A 383 -25.87 -10.88 -0.40
C ALA A 383 -25.64 -10.75 -1.92
N LEU A 384 -26.54 -10.04 -2.62
CA LEU A 384 -26.35 -9.74 -4.04
C LEU A 384 -25.10 -8.86 -4.27
N ALA A 385 -24.92 -7.81 -3.47
CA ALA A 385 -23.73 -6.96 -3.54
C ALA A 385 -22.44 -7.71 -3.17
N ALA A 386 -22.52 -8.72 -2.31
CA ALA A 386 -21.40 -9.58 -1.92
C ALA A 386 -21.07 -10.67 -2.96
N SER A 387 -22.01 -11.04 -3.85
CA SER A 387 -21.83 -12.17 -4.77
C SER A 387 -20.61 -12.08 -5.67
N PRO A 388 -20.16 -10.91 -6.20
CA PRO A 388 -18.95 -10.83 -7.01
C PRO A 388 -17.67 -11.15 -6.22
N PHE A 389 -17.68 -11.00 -4.89
CA PHE A 389 -16.54 -11.34 -4.03
C PHE A 389 -16.09 -12.80 -4.17
N LEU A 390 -17.02 -13.72 -4.49
CA LEU A 390 -16.68 -15.11 -4.75
C LEU A 390 -15.77 -15.30 -5.97
N GLY A 391 -15.74 -14.33 -6.86
CA GLY A 391 -14.86 -14.30 -8.04
C GLY A 391 -13.59 -13.47 -7.84
N LEU A 392 -13.24 -13.08 -6.61
CA LEU A 392 -12.02 -12.32 -6.33
C LEU A 392 -10.78 -13.09 -6.78
N ARG A 393 -9.97 -12.46 -7.61
CA ARG A 393 -8.64 -12.93 -7.99
C ARG A 393 -7.59 -12.01 -7.37
N LEU A 394 -6.57 -12.62 -6.78
CA LEU A 394 -5.42 -11.90 -6.21
C LEU A 394 -4.28 -11.94 -7.22
N ALA A 395 -3.74 -10.80 -7.55
CA ALA A 395 -2.55 -10.64 -8.37
C ALA A 395 -1.76 -9.42 -7.91
N SER A 396 -0.45 -9.44 -8.13
CA SER A 396 0.38 -8.26 -7.92
C SER A 396 0.13 -7.23 -9.02
N ALA A 397 0.22 -5.94 -8.67
CA ALA A 397 0.14 -4.88 -9.64
C ALA A 397 1.34 -4.94 -10.61
N ASP A 398 1.08 -4.76 -11.89
CA ASP A 398 2.10 -4.62 -12.92
C ASP A 398 2.06 -3.22 -13.57
N ALA A 399 2.91 -2.99 -14.56
CA ALA A 399 2.96 -1.73 -15.29
C ALA A 399 1.60 -1.31 -15.89
N THR A 400 0.69 -2.27 -16.13
CA THR A 400 -0.61 -2.00 -16.77
C THR A 400 -1.61 -1.27 -15.86
N VAL A 401 -1.32 -1.19 -14.56
CA VAL A 401 -2.10 -0.38 -13.59
C VAL A 401 -1.94 1.11 -13.85
N LEU A 402 -0.77 1.51 -14.35
CA LEU A 402 -0.47 2.91 -14.61
C LEU A 402 -1.24 3.46 -15.80
N PRO A 403 -1.66 4.74 -15.75
CA PRO A 403 -2.25 5.42 -16.90
C PRO A 403 -1.35 5.36 -18.14
N PRO A 404 -1.89 5.09 -19.34
CA PRO A 404 -1.10 4.98 -20.58
C PRO A 404 -0.32 6.26 -20.95
N ALA A 405 -0.68 7.40 -20.36
CA ALA A 405 0.00 8.68 -20.59
C ALA A 405 1.37 8.79 -19.90
N LEU A 406 1.63 7.98 -18.86
CA LEU A 406 2.88 8.02 -18.12
C LEU A 406 4.04 7.46 -18.93
N GLU A 407 5.23 8.05 -18.75
CA GLU A 407 6.43 7.70 -19.52
C GLU A 407 6.83 6.23 -19.29
N SER A 408 6.88 5.78 -18.04
CA SER A 408 7.27 4.42 -17.70
C SER A 408 6.32 3.37 -18.28
N ARG A 409 5.01 3.67 -18.34
CA ARG A 409 4.00 2.81 -18.95
C ARG A 409 4.17 2.74 -20.47
N ARG A 410 4.34 3.87 -21.15
CA ARG A 410 4.61 3.90 -22.59
C ARG A 410 5.92 3.15 -22.93
N GLY A 411 6.95 3.37 -22.12
CA GLY A 411 8.21 2.66 -22.24
C GLY A 411 8.04 1.15 -22.08
N TYR A 412 7.23 0.71 -21.12
CA TYR A 412 6.90 -0.70 -20.90
C TYR A 412 6.17 -1.30 -22.11
N ASP A 413 5.16 -0.63 -22.63
CA ASP A 413 4.40 -1.11 -23.79
C ASP A 413 5.29 -1.25 -25.04
N VAL A 414 6.19 -0.29 -25.27
CA VAL A 414 7.19 -0.36 -26.34
C VAL A 414 8.20 -1.48 -26.10
N LEU A 415 8.69 -1.63 -24.85
CA LEU A 415 9.66 -2.66 -24.50
C LEU A 415 9.11 -4.06 -24.79
N VAL A 416 7.91 -4.35 -24.30
CA VAL A 416 7.26 -5.66 -24.47
C VAL A 416 6.85 -5.91 -25.92
N GLY A 417 6.33 -4.90 -26.63
CA GLY A 417 5.83 -5.05 -28.00
C GLY A 417 6.93 -5.17 -29.05
N GLU A 418 7.98 -4.36 -28.92
CA GLU A 418 8.92 -4.15 -29.99
C GLU A 418 10.31 -4.80 -29.80
N PHE A 419 10.67 -5.20 -28.57
CA PHE A 419 12.00 -5.78 -28.32
C PHE A 419 11.97 -7.30 -28.21
N PRO A 420 12.97 -8.01 -28.80
CA PRO A 420 13.01 -9.46 -28.78
C PRO A 420 13.13 -10.02 -27.36
N GLY A 421 12.22 -10.93 -26.98
CA GLY A 421 12.27 -11.64 -25.70
C GLY A 421 11.89 -10.80 -24.49
N GLN A 422 11.44 -9.56 -24.65
CA GLN A 422 10.91 -8.72 -23.57
C GLN A 422 9.39 -8.93 -23.34
N ASP A 423 8.73 -9.60 -24.28
CA ASP A 423 7.38 -10.14 -24.18
C ASP A 423 7.32 -11.43 -23.32
N GLN A 424 8.46 -11.91 -22.86
CA GLN A 424 8.58 -13.13 -22.06
C GLN A 424 8.93 -12.82 -20.62
N SER A 425 8.16 -13.39 -19.70
CA SER A 425 8.47 -13.32 -18.27
C SER A 425 9.64 -14.23 -17.94
N GLY A 426 10.51 -13.76 -17.05
CA GLY A 426 11.66 -14.51 -16.56
C GLY A 426 11.40 -15.11 -15.18
N VAL A 427 11.68 -16.41 -15.04
CA VAL A 427 11.74 -17.11 -13.77
C VAL A 427 13.20 -17.50 -13.53
N THR A 428 13.75 -17.13 -12.38
CA THR A 428 15.12 -17.48 -12.00
C THR A 428 15.09 -18.69 -11.08
N VAL A 429 15.78 -19.75 -11.50
CA VAL A 429 15.93 -20.99 -10.73
C VAL A 429 17.33 -21.03 -10.15
N VAL A 430 17.42 -21.27 -8.86
CA VAL A 430 18.67 -21.36 -8.10
C VAL A 430 18.83 -22.81 -7.64
N ALA A 431 19.78 -23.52 -8.23
CA ALA A 431 20.18 -24.85 -7.77
C ALA A 431 21.31 -24.70 -6.76
N ARG A 432 21.05 -25.01 -5.50
CA ARG A 432 22.01 -24.91 -4.38
C ARG A 432 22.61 -26.27 -4.10
N PHE A 433 23.94 -26.30 -3.94
CA PHE A 433 24.71 -27.49 -3.60
C PHE A 433 25.53 -27.26 -2.33
N PRO A 434 25.96 -28.33 -1.61
CA PRO A 434 26.81 -28.20 -0.45
C PRO A 434 28.26 -27.78 -0.80
N ASP A 435 28.67 -27.98 -2.06
CA ASP A 435 30.01 -27.70 -2.59
C ASP A 435 29.90 -27.10 -4.02
N ASP A 436 31.02 -27.02 -4.76
CA ASP A 436 31.09 -26.35 -6.07
C ASP A 436 30.05 -26.90 -7.08
N PRO A 437 29.08 -26.05 -7.52
CA PRO A 437 28.07 -26.41 -8.51
C PRO A 437 28.65 -26.68 -9.89
N LEU A 438 29.89 -26.27 -10.15
CA LEU A 438 30.60 -26.50 -11.42
C LEU A 438 31.43 -27.79 -11.41
N SER A 439 31.45 -28.56 -10.31
CA SER A 439 32.03 -29.90 -10.27
C SER A 439 31.40 -30.80 -11.34
N THR A 440 32.12 -31.81 -11.81
CA THR A 440 31.63 -32.70 -12.91
C THR A 440 30.29 -33.36 -12.57
N ALA A 441 30.10 -33.76 -11.31
CA ALA A 441 28.87 -34.39 -10.83
C ALA A 441 27.68 -33.41 -10.81
N HIS A 442 27.88 -32.21 -10.25
CA HIS A 442 26.82 -31.22 -10.15
C HIS A 442 26.48 -30.58 -11.49
N ARG A 443 27.45 -30.37 -12.37
CA ARG A 443 27.21 -29.89 -13.73
C ARG A 443 26.27 -30.81 -14.50
N ALA A 444 26.43 -32.13 -14.40
CA ALA A 444 25.52 -33.09 -14.99
C ALA A 444 24.11 -33.00 -14.39
N ALA A 445 24.01 -32.82 -13.07
CA ALA A 445 22.73 -32.66 -12.38
C ALA A 445 22.03 -31.35 -12.76
N VAL A 446 22.76 -30.25 -12.94
CA VAL A 446 22.22 -28.95 -13.39
C VAL A 446 21.74 -29.03 -14.83
N GLU A 447 22.50 -29.71 -15.71
CA GLU A 447 22.09 -29.90 -17.12
C GLU A 447 20.86 -30.80 -17.26
N ASP A 448 20.77 -31.85 -16.44
CA ASP A 448 19.58 -32.70 -16.36
C ASP A 448 18.36 -31.91 -15.85
N LEU A 449 18.54 -31.09 -14.79
CA LEU A 449 17.50 -30.17 -14.31
C LEU A 449 17.05 -29.20 -15.42
N ARG A 450 18.00 -28.57 -16.14
CA ARG A 450 17.71 -27.67 -17.27
C ARG A 450 16.86 -28.38 -18.33
N THR A 451 17.23 -29.60 -18.67
CA THR A 451 16.54 -30.40 -19.71
C THR A 451 15.10 -30.73 -19.28
N ARG A 452 14.90 -31.12 -18.02
CA ARG A 452 13.54 -31.39 -17.50
C ARG A 452 12.72 -30.11 -17.44
N ILE A 453 13.28 -28.97 -17.00
CA ILE A 453 12.59 -27.68 -16.99
C ILE A 453 12.22 -27.25 -18.41
N ALA A 454 13.13 -27.41 -19.38
CA ALA A 454 12.87 -27.07 -20.77
C ALA A 454 11.73 -27.89 -21.40
N ALA A 455 11.44 -29.07 -20.87
CA ALA A 455 10.34 -29.93 -21.30
C ALA A 455 8.99 -29.58 -20.66
N LEU A 456 8.95 -28.69 -19.68
CA LEU A 456 7.70 -28.29 -19.02
C LEU A 456 6.82 -27.45 -19.97
N PRO A 457 5.49 -27.53 -19.82
CA PRO A 457 4.57 -26.67 -20.56
C PRO A 457 4.87 -25.18 -20.30
N ASN A 458 4.62 -24.36 -21.31
CA ASN A 458 4.81 -22.89 -21.23
C ASN A 458 6.28 -22.45 -21.00
N VAL A 459 7.27 -23.30 -21.23
CA VAL A 459 8.69 -22.91 -21.29
C VAL A 459 9.07 -22.66 -22.73
N SER A 460 9.52 -21.45 -23.03
CA SER A 460 10.09 -21.09 -24.34
C SER A 460 11.60 -21.34 -24.39
N ARG A 461 12.29 -21.14 -23.26
CA ARG A 461 13.74 -21.31 -23.15
C ARG A 461 14.16 -21.53 -21.70
N ALA A 462 15.17 -22.39 -21.51
CA ALA A 462 15.83 -22.58 -20.22
C ALA A 462 17.35 -22.61 -20.44
N ASP A 463 18.05 -21.63 -19.87
CA ASP A 463 19.48 -21.45 -20.02
C ASP A 463 20.17 -21.49 -18.66
N ILE A 464 21.34 -22.10 -18.61
CA ILE A 464 22.23 -22.01 -17.45
C ILE A 464 22.99 -20.67 -17.55
N SER A 465 22.93 -19.86 -16.49
CA SER A 465 23.71 -18.62 -16.42
C SER A 465 25.21 -18.92 -16.42
N PRO A 466 26.02 -18.16 -17.16
CA PRO A 466 27.47 -18.28 -17.08
C PRO A 466 28.02 -17.86 -15.68
N THR A 467 27.23 -17.14 -14.91
CA THR A 467 27.61 -16.68 -13.58
C THR A 467 27.06 -17.63 -12.53
N SER A 468 27.97 -18.28 -11.79
CA SER A 468 27.68 -19.19 -10.68
C SER A 468 28.35 -18.66 -9.42
N GLY A 469 27.76 -18.97 -8.26
CA GLY A 469 28.39 -18.73 -6.95
C GLY A 469 29.15 -19.96 -6.46
N PRO A 470 29.79 -19.88 -5.28
CA PRO A 470 30.51 -21.02 -4.68
C PRO A 470 29.63 -22.25 -4.44
N HIS A 471 28.35 -22.06 -4.17
CA HIS A 471 27.40 -23.12 -3.84
C HIS A 471 26.13 -23.07 -4.69
N VAL A 472 26.02 -22.14 -5.64
CA VAL A 472 24.78 -21.95 -6.44
C VAL A 472 25.06 -21.95 -7.93
N ALA A 473 24.25 -22.70 -8.67
CA ALA A 473 24.09 -22.55 -10.12
C ALA A 473 22.76 -21.85 -10.40
N VAL A 474 22.77 -20.95 -11.38
CA VAL A 474 21.60 -20.14 -11.74
C VAL A 474 21.10 -20.56 -13.12
N LEU A 475 19.79 -20.82 -13.24
CA LEU A 475 19.14 -21.01 -14.51
C LEU A 475 18.10 -19.90 -14.73
N THR A 476 18.06 -19.41 -15.95
CA THR A 476 17.02 -18.45 -16.37
C THR A 476 16.02 -19.18 -17.26
N VAL A 477 14.78 -19.22 -16.81
CA VAL A 477 13.66 -19.84 -17.56
C VAL A 477 12.79 -18.73 -18.11
N ARG A 478 12.49 -18.77 -19.40
CA ARG A 478 11.59 -17.81 -20.06
C ARG A 478 10.28 -18.48 -20.44
N THR A 479 9.18 -17.77 -20.21
CA THR A 479 7.83 -18.19 -20.59
C THR A 479 7.17 -17.12 -21.46
N PRO A 480 6.42 -17.48 -22.52
CA PRO A 480 5.67 -16.54 -23.34
C PRO A 480 4.40 -16.02 -22.65
N ARG A 481 4.28 -16.26 -21.35
CA ARG A 481 3.15 -15.84 -20.52
C ARG A 481 3.53 -14.63 -19.69
N THR A 482 2.54 -13.78 -19.39
CA THR A 482 2.74 -12.66 -18.45
C THR A 482 3.03 -13.19 -17.04
N ALA A 483 3.81 -12.47 -16.27
CA ALA A 483 4.27 -12.91 -14.95
C ALA A 483 3.11 -13.20 -13.96
N GLN A 484 1.96 -12.55 -14.14
CA GLN A 484 0.78 -12.67 -13.28
C GLN A 484 -0.23 -13.73 -13.77
N SER A 485 0.00 -14.36 -14.93
CA SER A 485 -0.90 -15.36 -15.47
C SER A 485 -0.88 -16.64 -14.64
N ASP A 486 -2.01 -17.35 -14.60
CA ASP A 486 -2.12 -18.65 -13.93
C ASP A 486 -1.13 -19.67 -14.52
N ASP A 487 -0.93 -19.64 -15.85
CA ASP A 487 0.05 -20.50 -16.53
C ASP A 487 1.50 -20.27 -16.04
N ALA A 488 1.89 -19.00 -15.78
CA ALA A 488 3.22 -18.68 -15.25
C ALA A 488 3.36 -19.09 -13.78
N ARG A 489 2.30 -18.96 -12.99
CA ARG A 489 2.26 -19.44 -11.59
C ARG A 489 2.35 -20.96 -11.51
N ASP A 490 1.64 -21.66 -12.40
CA ASP A 490 1.69 -23.12 -12.48
C ASP A 490 3.08 -23.60 -12.93
N LEU A 491 3.73 -22.88 -13.84
CA LEU A 491 5.11 -23.14 -14.22
C LEU A 491 6.07 -23.02 -13.02
N VAL A 492 5.96 -21.97 -12.19
CA VAL A 492 6.77 -21.85 -10.97
C VAL A 492 6.56 -23.04 -10.04
N ARG A 493 5.30 -23.46 -9.82
CA ARG A 493 4.99 -24.65 -8.99
C ARG A 493 5.57 -25.93 -9.58
N ALA A 494 5.51 -26.10 -10.91
CA ALA A 494 6.06 -27.26 -11.59
C ALA A 494 7.60 -27.30 -11.53
N ILE A 495 8.28 -26.15 -11.62
CA ILE A 495 9.74 -26.06 -11.48
C ILE A 495 10.18 -26.45 -10.06
N ARG A 496 9.47 -26.00 -9.03
CA ARG A 496 9.74 -26.33 -7.62
C ARG A 496 9.67 -27.83 -7.32
N GLN A 497 8.88 -28.56 -8.10
CA GLN A 497 8.76 -30.02 -7.95
C GLN A 497 9.89 -30.79 -8.65
N GLN A 498 10.77 -30.12 -9.41
CA GLN A 498 11.87 -30.78 -10.09
C GLN A 498 13.01 -31.04 -9.09
N PRO A 499 13.39 -32.32 -8.88
CA PRO A 499 14.52 -32.62 -8.01
C PRO A 499 15.84 -32.27 -8.71
N VAL A 500 16.88 -31.95 -7.92
CA VAL A 500 18.26 -31.88 -8.39
C VAL A 500 19.11 -32.79 -7.55
N ALA A 501 19.90 -33.66 -8.20
CA ALA A 501 20.71 -34.64 -7.50
C ALA A 501 21.81 -33.96 -6.66
N GLY A 502 21.82 -34.21 -5.35
CA GLY A 502 22.80 -33.64 -4.43
C GLY A 502 22.59 -32.19 -4.03
N GLY A 503 21.44 -31.60 -4.37
CA GLY A 503 21.16 -30.19 -4.09
C GLY A 503 19.69 -29.89 -3.83
N GLU A 504 19.38 -28.61 -3.73
CA GLU A 504 18.04 -28.03 -3.52
C GLU A 504 17.72 -27.09 -4.67
N VAL A 505 16.47 -27.11 -5.15
CA VAL A 505 15.96 -26.16 -6.16
C VAL A 505 15.14 -25.09 -5.46
N LEU A 506 15.50 -23.84 -5.66
CA LEU A 506 14.77 -22.66 -5.20
C LEU A 506 14.41 -21.79 -6.41
N VAL A 507 13.25 -21.13 -6.34
CA VAL A 507 12.74 -20.33 -7.45
C VAL A 507 12.51 -18.90 -7.00
N THR A 508 12.97 -17.93 -7.80
CA THR A 508 12.78 -16.49 -7.56
C THR A 508 12.43 -15.74 -8.86
N GLY A 509 12.18 -14.45 -8.76
CA GLY A 509 11.70 -13.62 -9.85
C GLY A 509 10.25 -13.19 -9.63
N GLY A 510 9.75 -12.26 -10.43
CA GLY A 510 8.45 -11.61 -10.21
C GLY A 510 7.29 -12.59 -9.99
N THR A 511 7.15 -13.60 -10.85
CA THR A 511 6.10 -14.62 -10.71
C THR A 511 6.25 -15.47 -9.43
N ALA A 512 7.49 -15.81 -9.04
CA ALA A 512 7.71 -16.57 -7.82
C ALA A 512 7.38 -15.75 -6.57
N PHE A 513 7.73 -14.47 -6.54
CA PHE A 513 7.31 -13.56 -5.47
C PHE A 513 5.79 -13.40 -5.39
N ASP A 514 5.10 -13.34 -6.53
CA ASP A 514 3.64 -13.28 -6.57
C ASP A 514 3.00 -14.55 -5.99
N VAL A 515 3.47 -15.73 -6.42
CA VAL A 515 3.00 -17.03 -5.88
C VAL A 515 3.21 -17.12 -4.38
N ASP A 516 4.41 -16.82 -3.91
CA ASP A 516 4.75 -16.91 -2.48
C ASP A 516 4.00 -15.88 -1.65
N GLY A 517 3.86 -14.65 -2.14
CA GLY A 517 3.13 -13.59 -1.46
C GLY A 517 1.65 -13.95 -1.28
N ILE A 518 0.99 -14.43 -2.34
CA ILE A 518 -0.41 -14.87 -2.28
C ILE A 518 -0.55 -16.06 -1.32
N GLN A 519 0.30 -17.08 -1.44
CA GLN A 519 0.27 -18.25 -0.57
C GLN A 519 0.47 -17.85 0.89
N TYR A 520 1.47 -17.03 1.19
CA TYR A 520 1.76 -16.53 2.52
C TYR A 520 0.56 -15.80 3.14
N LEU A 521 -0.11 -14.96 2.36
CA LEU A 521 -1.31 -14.26 2.80
C LEU A 521 -2.45 -15.25 3.08
N LEU A 522 -2.73 -16.18 2.16
CA LEU A 522 -3.83 -17.14 2.31
C LEU A 522 -3.65 -18.08 3.52
N GLU A 523 -2.43 -18.53 3.80
CA GLU A 523 -2.13 -19.41 4.93
C GLU A 523 -2.33 -18.72 6.29
N ARG A 524 -2.04 -17.41 6.39
CA ARG A 524 -2.11 -16.66 7.65
C ARG A 524 -3.44 -15.95 7.88
N THR A 525 -4.17 -15.65 6.82
CA THR A 525 -5.46 -14.94 6.88
C THR A 525 -6.48 -15.62 7.82
N PRO A 526 -6.68 -16.96 7.84
CA PRO A 526 -7.61 -17.58 8.77
C PRO A 526 -7.27 -17.33 10.24
N VAL A 527 -5.97 -17.35 10.58
CA VAL A 527 -5.49 -17.09 11.95
C VAL A 527 -5.71 -15.62 12.33
N ALA A 528 -5.38 -14.69 11.43
CA ALA A 528 -5.59 -13.26 11.64
C ALA A 528 -7.09 -12.94 11.83
N ILE A 529 -7.95 -13.48 10.97
CA ILE A 529 -9.41 -13.31 11.06
C ILE A 529 -9.93 -13.93 12.37
N GLY A 530 -9.49 -15.16 12.71
CA GLY A 530 -9.88 -15.83 13.96
C GLY A 530 -9.51 -15.02 15.19
N PHE A 531 -8.30 -14.44 15.22
CA PHE A 531 -7.86 -13.54 16.29
C PHE A 531 -8.75 -12.30 16.39
N VAL A 532 -9.01 -11.61 15.29
CA VAL A 532 -9.85 -10.39 15.28
C VAL A 532 -11.29 -10.72 15.69
N MET A 533 -11.85 -11.83 15.23
CA MET A 533 -13.20 -12.25 15.63
C MET A 533 -13.27 -12.56 17.11
N LEU A 534 -12.34 -13.37 17.62
CA LEU A 534 -12.31 -13.77 19.03
C LEU A 534 -12.17 -12.55 19.95
N THR A 535 -11.23 -11.67 19.64
CA THR A 535 -10.96 -10.48 20.48
C THR A 535 -12.11 -9.47 20.40
N THR A 536 -12.76 -9.33 19.23
CA THR A 536 -13.97 -8.50 19.07
C THR A 536 -15.13 -9.05 19.90
N VAL A 537 -15.37 -10.38 19.86
CA VAL A 537 -16.40 -11.02 20.72
C VAL A 537 -16.12 -10.75 22.17
N LEU A 538 -14.88 -10.96 22.61
CA LEU A 538 -14.48 -10.77 23.99
C LEU A 538 -14.67 -9.31 24.44
N ALA A 539 -14.21 -8.35 23.64
CA ALA A 539 -14.35 -6.93 23.93
C ALA A 539 -15.83 -6.50 24.02
N LEU A 540 -16.67 -6.92 23.07
CA LEU A 540 -18.09 -6.62 23.09
C LEU A 540 -18.83 -7.35 24.19
N PHE A 541 -18.45 -8.58 24.51
CA PHE A 541 -19.00 -9.32 25.64
C PHE A 541 -18.73 -8.61 26.97
N LEU A 542 -17.49 -8.17 27.20
CA LEU A 542 -17.11 -7.41 28.39
C LEU A 542 -17.84 -6.06 28.49
N LEU A 543 -18.13 -5.43 27.32
CA LEU A 543 -18.84 -4.17 27.27
C LEU A 543 -20.34 -4.32 27.55
N LEU A 544 -20.98 -5.33 26.92
CA LEU A 544 -22.45 -5.44 26.81
C LEU A 544 -23.03 -6.49 27.77
N GLY A 545 -22.18 -7.39 28.30
CA GLY A 545 -22.64 -8.50 29.15
C GLY A 545 -23.54 -9.52 28.45
N SER A 546 -23.47 -9.59 27.12
CA SER A 546 -24.32 -10.45 26.27
C SER A 546 -23.46 -11.18 25.25
N VAL A 547 -23.74 -12.45 24.97
CA VAL A 547 -23.08 -13.24 23.92
C VAL A 547 -23.77 -13.06 22.57
N VAL A 548 -25.07 -12.82 22.56
CA VAL A 548 -25.85 -12.72 21.33
C VAL A 548 -25.51 -11.45 20.54
N LEU A 549 -25.28 -10.32 21.22
CA LEU A 549 -24.96 -9.06 20.57
C LEU A 549 -23.62 -9.07 19.84
N PRO A 550 -22.52 -9.58 20.41
CA PRO A 550 -21.26 -9.77 19.69
C PRO A 550 -21.39 -10.68 18.46
N LEU A 551 -22.09 -11.80 18.57
CA LEU A 551 -22.31 -12.72 17.46
C LEU A 551 -23.06 -12.04 16.29
N LYS A 552 -24.12 -11.28 16.61
CA LYS A 552 -24.84 -10.46 15.63
C LYS A 552 -23.91 -9.42 15.00
N ALA A 553 -23.05 -8.75 15.77
CA ALA A 553 -22.12 -7.75 15.26
C ALA A 553 -21.12 -8.36 14.28
N ILE A 554 -20.56 -9.55 14.60
CA ILE A 554 -19.66 -10.26 13.67
C ILE A 554 -20.38 -10.62 12.37
N LEU A 555 -21.58 -11.19 12.44
CA LEU A 555 -22.35 -11.55 11.25
C LEU A 555 -22.59 -10.33 10.36
N MET A 556 -22.97 -9.20 10.97
CA MET A 556 -23.18 -7.95 10.23
C MET A 556 -21.88 -7.43 9.62
N ASN A 557 -20.75 -7.53 10.33
CA ASN A 557 -19.43 -7.14 9.82
C ASN A 557 -19.01 -8.00 8.63
N VAL A 558 -19.14 -9.32 8.73
CA VAL A 558 -18.82 -10.25 7.63
C VAL A 558 -19.65 -9.91 6.40
N LEU A 559 -20.97 -9.73 6.54
CA LEU A 559 -21.84 -9.35 5.44
C LEU A 559 -21.45 -8.00 4.83
N SER A 560 -21.20 -7.00 5.65
CA SER A 560 -20.83 -5.66 5.21
C SER A 560 -19.47 -5.65 4.46
N VAL A 561 -18.46 -6.32 5.02
CA VAL A 561 -17.14 -6.44 4.40
C VAL A 561 -17.23 -7.22 3.08
N SER A 562 -17.95 -8.34 3.05
CA SER A 562 -18.16 -9.11 1.82
C SER A 562 -18.87 -8.28 0.73
N ALA A 563 -19.86 -7.47 1.09
CA ALA A 563 -20.52 -6.58 0.14
C ALA A 563 -19.57 -5.47 -0.39
N SER A 564 -18.72 -4.91 0.48
CA SER A 564 -17.72 -3.91 0.09
C SER A 564 -16.71 -4.49 -0.89
N PHE A 565 -16.17 -5.69 -0.61
CA PHE A 565 -15.28 -6.39 -1.53
C PHE A 565 -15.99 -6.82 -2.81
N GLY A 566 -17.26 -7.25 -2.72
CA GLY A 566 -18.06 -7.57 -3.88
C GLY A 566 -18.24 -6.37 -4.81
N ALA A 567 -18.53 -5.19 -4.24
CA ALA A 567 -18.61 -3.95 -5.00
C ALA A 567 -17.26 -3.59 -5.67
N LEU A 568 -16.14 -3.75 -4.95
CA LEU A 568 -14.80 -3.53 -5.52
C LEU A 568 -14.50 -4.49 -6.68
N VAL A 569 -14.80 -5.77 -6.54
CA VAL A 569 -14.63 -6.77 -7.62
C VAL A 569 -15.51 -6.40 -8.82
N TRP A 570 -16.77 -6.05 -8.58
CA TRP A 570 -17.71 -5.66 -9.63
C TRP A 570 -17.26 -4.41 -10.39
N ILE A 571 -16.78 -3.39 -9.67
CA ILE A 571 -16.32 -2.14 -10.28
C ILE A 571 -14.96 -2.35 -10.94
N ILE A 572 -13.95 -2.80 -10.18
CA ILE A 572 -12.54 -2.74 -10.59
C ILE A 572 -12.15 -3.95 -11.46
N GLN A 573 -12.41 -5.19 -10.99
CA GLN A 573 -11.99 -6.37 -11.74
C GLN A 573 -12.89 -6.67 -12.95
N GLN A 574 -14.22 -6.50 -12.79
CA GLN A 574 -15.15 -6.72 -13.89
C GLN A 574 -15.32 -5.49 -14.79
N GLY A 575 -14.74 -4.33 -14.41
CA GLY A 575 -14.71 -3.12 -15.23
C GLY A 575 -16.02 -2.36 -15.34
N HIS A 576 -17.03 -2.69 -14.52
CA HIS A 576 -18.27 -1.92 -14.49
C HIS A 576 -17.97 -0.50 -13.99
N LEU A 577 -18.50 0.51 -14.62
CA LEU A 577 -18.21 1.92 -14.35
C LEU A 577 -16.80 2.41 -14.76
N ALA A 578 -15.99 1.62 -15.45
CA ALA A 578 -14.65 2.02 -15.90
C ALA A 578 -14.65 3.35 -16.67
N ASN A 579 -15.61 3.54 -17.58
CA ASN A 579 -15.77 4.77 -18.35
C ASN A 579 -16.17 5.98 -17.50
N VAL A 580 -16.90 5.76 -16.39
CA VAL A 580 -17.35 6.85 -15.49
C VAL A 580 -16.22 7.27 -14.55
N LEU A 581 -15.46 6.27 -14.06
CA LEU A 581 -14.36 6.47 -13.12
C LEU A 581 -13.01 6.67 -13.81
N ASN A 582 -12.99 6.58 -15.15
CA ASN A 582 -11.82 6.79 -15.99
C ASN A 582 -10.59 5.93 -15.59
N PHE A 583 -10.80 4.63 -15.48
CA PHE A 583 -9.72 3.66 -15.23
C PHE A 583 -9.76 2.53 -16.26
N THR A 584 -8.65 1.81 -16.41
CA THR A 584 -8.56 0.61 -17.26
C THR A 584 -8.74 -0.63 -16.39
N PRO A 585 -9.76 -1.47 -16.64
CA PRO A 585 -9.92 -2.72 -15.92
C PRO A 585 -8.71 -3.62 -16.11
N GLN A 586 -8.25 -4.25 -15.04
CA GLN A 586 -7.18 -5.23 -15.16
C GLN A 586 -7.78 -6.57 -15.62
N SER A 587 -7.31 -7.09 -16.73
CA SER A 587 -7.55 -8.47 -17.14
C SER A 587 -6.64 -9.39 -16.33
N ILE A 588 -7.14 -9.83 -15.18
CA ILE A 588 -6.45 -10.82 -14.33
C ILE A 588 -6.94 -12.20 -14.71
#